data_c87a02066b1940d6f072745b48840943
#
_entry.id   c87a02066b1940d6f072745b48840943
#
_cell.length_a   1.000
_cell.length_b   1.000
_cell.length_c   1.000
_cell.angle_alpha   90.00
_cell.angle_beta   90.00
_cell.angle_gamma   90.00
#
_symmetry.space_group_name_H-M   'P 1'
#
loop_
_entity.id
_entity.type
_entity.pdbx_description
1 polymer ?
#
loop_
_entity_poly.entity_id
_entity_poly.type
_entity_poly.pdbx_seq_one_letter_code
_entity_poly.pdbx_strand_id
1 'polypeptide(L)'
;MSKEMQKMRQKRRAKGSGRVYKENGVFLLQYTTKDHKRKAMVLKDAAGQKITEERKAQIAAREFLERERQLKDIETRQEYLEEKAKLKKLKARIMISLDDAFELSMRKPHTRQASAQVLRVSRRYWSDFVSFLKTNYQLKTLDEVERAHAEAYIAYIRQNGRWDRTIRYNKNRCPQRKRFKDYEFGGTLSNTTLNRYQSVCKAVFTFLMPDLGYSVEENPFYYIKPLKLEPVEREIFTEEELQLIFQNPPPLMRGLFTIGLCCGLRLGDVATLRWNEIEDYAPNLTNPDFYMKEINRATRKTKTMVHIPVMEELANYLSEQYQISGSEEYILPEAAAIYLSSQSRLNYQIHKYLHSLGIQTSREIPGRKRKQSVKDFHSLRHCFCYYAGLRGVPLPVVQSIVGHLTSSMTRHYQAHADRKARMQGLALMRGLTMKNQAANHSDELLRQNLMEYIQTASNLEILRLSVLIAKQEDSKIAVEPKLLN
;
A
#
# COMPACT_ATOMS: atom_id res chain seq x y z
N MET A 1 -49.37 36.89 -80.36
CA MET A 1 -48.84 35.71 -79.68
C MET A 1 -48.23 36.17 -78.38
N SER A 2 -48.70 35.62 -77.29
CA SER A 2 -48.85 36.16 -75.95
C SER A 2 -47.58 36.23 -75.11
N LYS A 3 -47.53 37.26 -74.28
CA LYS A 3 -46.50 37.53 -73.22
C LYS A 3 -46.57 36.55 -72.05
N GLU A 4 -47.15 35.36 -72.20
CA GLU A 4 -47.43 34.43 -71.11
C GLU A 4 -46.43 33.28 -70.92
N MET A 5 -45.44 33.14 -71.78
CA MET A 5 -44.54 32.01 -71.72
C MET A 5 -43.16 32.26 -71.03
N GLN A 6 -42.97 33.32 -70.26
CA GLN A 6 -41.72 33.60 -69.56
C GLN A 6 -41.83 33.74 -68.07
N LYS A 7 -42.85 33.24 -67.43
CA LYS A 7 -42.78 32.99 -65.92
C LYS A 7 -42.35 31.55 -65.67
N MET A 8 -41.17 31.15 -66.08
CA MET A 8 -40.49 30.03 -65.46
C MET A 8 -40.40 30.27 -63.97
N ARG A 9 -41.22 29.51 -63.20
CA ARG A 9 -41.19 29.46 -61.75
C ARG A 9 -39.74 29.20 -61.32
N GLN A 10 -39.05 30.24 -60.80
CA GLN A 10 -37.84 30.07 -60.06
C GLN A 10 -38.16 29.18 -58.86
N LYS A 11 -37.74 27.88 -58.94
CA LYS A 11 -37.86 26.96 -57.80
C LYS A 11 -37.30 27.66 -56.57
N ARG A 12 -38.16 27.89 -55.56
CA ARG A 12 -37.69 28.42 -54.26
C ARG A 12 -36.59 27.49 -53.77
N ARG A 13 -35.39 28.03 -53.53
CA ARG A 13 -34.25 27.32 -53.02
C ARG A 13 -34.58 26.74 -51.66
N ALA A 14 -34.10 25.53 -51.38
CA ALA A 14 -34.30 24.89 -50.08
C ALA A 14 -33.74 25.78 -48.94
N LYS A 15 -34.47 25.87 -47.84
CA LYS A 15 -34.08 26.67 -46.67
C LYS A 15 -32.71 26.17 -46.17
N GLY A 16 -31.70 27.07 -46.10
CA GLY A 16 -30.33 26.69 -45.63
C GLY A 16 -29.35 26.35 -46.77
N SER A 17 -29.72 26.48 -48.06
CA SER A 17 -28.86 26.12 -49.22
C SER A 17 -27.77 27.13 -49.53
N GLY A 18 -27.64 28.26 -48.83
CA GLY A 18 -26.70 29.31 -49.14
C GLY A 18 -26.86 29.92 -50.54
N ARG A 19 -26.14 30.96 -50.85
CA ARG A 19 -26.08 31.59 -52.20
C ARG A 19 -24.62 31.77 -52.59
N VAL A 20 -24.22 31.13 -53.69
CA VAL A 20 -22.92 31.37 -54.33
C VAL A 20 -23.13 32.50 -55.38
N TYR A 21 -22.27 33.48 -55.38
CA TYR A 21 -22.30 34.60 -56.34
C TYR A 21 -20.86 35.05 -56.62
N LYS A 22 -20.67 35.71 -57.77
CA LYS A 22 -19.36 36.18 -58.21
C LYS A 22 -19.27 37.70 -57.99
N GLU A 23 -18.18 38.14 -57.38
CA GLU A 23 -17.88 39.55 -57.15
C GLU A 23 -16.37 39.76 -57.29
N ASN A 24 -15.97 40.78 -58.05
CA ASN A 24 -14.56 41.09 -58.33
C ASN A 24 -13.72 39.88 -58.83
N GLY A 25 -14.31 39.05 -59.71
CA GLY A 25 -13.63 37.90 -60.28
C GLY A 25 -13.56 36.65 -59.42
N VAL A 26 -13.98 36.69 -58.14
CA VAL A 26 -13.95 35.56 -57.18
C VAL A 26 -15.36 35.16 -56.75
N PHE A 27 -15.52 33.91 -56.32
CA PHE A 27 -16.80 33.41 -55.82
C PHE A 27 -16.91 33.52 -54.32
N LEU A 28 -18.08 34.03 -53.86
CA LEU A 28 -18.46 34.14 -52.46
C LEU A 28 -19.66 33.23 -52.15
N LEU A 29 -19.66 32.68 -50.95
CA LEU A 29 -20.81 32.02 -50.37
C LEU A 29 -21.48 32.93 -49.32
N GLN A 30 -22.75 33.29 -49.59
CA GLN A 30 -23.60 33.91 -48.57
C GLN A 30 -24.43 32.79 -47.90
N TYR A 31 -24.31 32.72 -46.56
CA TYR A 31 -25.04 31.73 -45.77
C TYR A 31 -25.56 32.36 -44.46
N THR A 32 -26.47 31.65 -43.82
CA THR A 32 -27.03 32.11 -42.53
C THR A 32 -26.34 31.33 -41.40
N THR A 33 -25.72 32.08 -40.45
CA THR A 33 -25.08 31.52 -39.26
C THR A 33 -26.11 30.97 -38.25
N LYS A 34 -25.64 30.34 -37.19
CA LYS A 34 -26.45 29.82 -36.07
C LYS A 34 -27.31 30.93 -35.45
N ASP A 35 -26.77 32.11 -35.30
CA ASP A 35 -27.43 33.29 -34.70
C ASP A 35 -28.42 33.99 -35.68
N HIS A 36 -28.84 33.30 -36.71
CA HIS A 36 -29.72 33.82 -37.78
C HIS A 36 -29.18 35.04 -38.51
N LYS A 37 -27.87 35.34 -38.42
CA LYS A 37 -27.22 36.45 -39.15
C LYS A 37 -26.73 35.97 -40.49
N ARG A 38 -26.86 36.80 -41.53
CA ARG A 38 -26.31 36.52 -42.85
C ARG A 38 -24.84 36.91 -42.89
N LYS A 39 -23.99 35.97 -43.30
CA LYS A 39 -22.55 36.19 -43.56
C LYS A 39 -22.20 35.81 -44.97
N ALA A 40 -21.21 36.51 -45.52
CA ALA A 40 -20.60 36.16 -46.81
C ALA A 40 -19.13 35.83 -46.59
N MET A 41 -18.64 34.78 -47.27
CA MET A 41 -17.23 34.37 -47.23
C MET A 41 -16.71 34.12 -48.65
N VAL A 42 -15.44 34.43 -48.91
CA VAL A 42 -14.76 34.12 -50.13
C VAL A 42 -14.45 32.62 -50.16
N LEU A 43 -14.85 31.93 -51.23
CA LEU A 43 -14.55 30.52 -51.39
C LEU A 43 -13.08 30.32 -51.83
N LYS A 44 -12.39 29.43 -51.13
CA LYS A 44 -10.99 29.07 -51.38
C LYS A 44 -10.88 27.59 -51.64
N ASP A 45 -9.89 27.19 -52.42
CA ASP A 45 -9.55 25.78 -52.64
C ASP A 45 -8.72 25.19 -51.48
N ALA A 46 -8.35 23.91 -51.58
CA ALA A 46 -7.56 23.21 -50.57
C ALA A 46 -6.14 23.82 -50.37
N ALA A 47 -5.63 24.57 -51.32
CA ALA A 47 -4.37 25.29 -51.25
C ALA A 47 -4.52 26.72 -50.68
N GLY A 48 -5.75 27.12 -50.31
CA GLY A 48 -6.05 28.45 -49.80
C GLY A 48 -6.20 29.53 -50.84
N GLN A 49 -6.18 29.22 -52.15
CA GLN A 49 -6.33 30.16 -53.25
C GLN A 49 -7.81 30.48 -53.53
N LYS A 50 -8.09 31.68 -53.95
CA LYS A 50 -9.46 32.12 -54.28
C LYS A 50 -9.99 31.40 -55.51
N ILE A 51 -11.18 30.83 -55.40
CA ILE A 51 -11.80 30.07 -56.50
C ILE A 51 -12.40 31.05 -57.52
N THR A 52 -11.97 30.89 -58.79
CA THR A 52 -12.44 31.72 -59.92
C THR A 52 -13.35 30.90 -60.87
N GLU A 53 -13.46 29.58 -60.70
CA GLU A 53 -14.24 28.67 -61.51
C GLU A 53 -15.55 28.30 -60.82
N GLU A 54 -16.68 28.48 -61.50
CA GLU A 54 -18.02 28.32 -60.94
C GLU A 54 -18.29 26.90 -60.38
N ARG A 55 -17.88 25.90 -61.16
CA ARG A 55 -18.10 24.47 -60.75
C ARG A 55 -17.37 24.12 -59.48
N LYS A 56 -16.14 24.55 -59.30
CA LYS A 56 -15.34 24.37 -58.09
C LYS A 56 -15.93 25.14 -56.91
N ALA A 57 -16.44 26.37 -57.16
CA ALA A 57 -17.09 27.17 -56.14
C ALA A 57 -18.37 26.53 -55.62
N GLN A 58 -19.18 25.94 -56.48
CA GLN A 58 -20.39 25.21 -56.09
C GLN A 58 -20.08 23.98 -55.22
N ILE A 59 -19.01 23.22 -55.56
CA ILE A 59 -18.56 22.07 -54.78
C ILE A 59 -18.09 22.52 -53.39
N ALA A 60 -17.18 23.48 -53.32
CA ALA A 60 -16.66 24.01 -52.06
C ALA A 60 -17.77 24.60 -51.16
N ALA A 61 -18.74 25.28 -51.72
CA ALA A 61 -19.89 25.80 -51.01
C ALA A 61 -20.77 24.68 -50.41
N ARG A 62 -20.96 23.59 -51.18
CA ARG A 62 -21.73 22.42 -50.73
C ARG A 62 -21.04 21.71 -49.57
N GLU A 63 -19.75 21.47 -49.71
CA GLU A 63 -18.92 20.84 -48.63
C GLU A 63 -18.91 21.67 -47.36
N PHE A 64 -18.74 22.99 -47.48
CA PHE A 64 -18.81 23.90 -46.32
C PHE A 64 -20.17 23.85 -45.62
N LEU A 65 -21.27 23.94 -46.35
CA LEU A 65 -22.62 23.89 -45.77
C LEU A 65 -22.96 22.53 -45.15
N GLU A 66 -22.44 21.46 -45.74
CA GLU A 66 -22.63 20.12 -45.18
C GLU A 66 -21.84 19.93 -43.84
N ARG A 67 -20.61 20.43 -43.79
CA ARG A 67 -19.82 20.47 -42.56
C ARG A 67 -20.46 21.30 -41.48
N GLU A 68 -20.99 22.46 -41.79
CA GLU A 68 -21.73 23.33 -40.86
C GLU A 68 -23.00 22.63 -40.31
N ARG A 69 -23.70 21.85 -41.13
CA ARG A 69 -24.85 21.04 -40.70
C ARG A 69 -24.43 19.94 -39.75
N GLN A 70 -23.38 19.19 -40.08
CA GLN A 70 -22.88 18.12 -39.22
C GLN A 70 -22.44 18.65 -37.83
N LEU A 71 -21.74 19.78 -37.80
CA LEU A 71 -21.36 20.44 -36.54
C LEU A 71 -22.58 20.85 -35.70
N LYS A 72 -23.60 21.41 -36.36
CA LYS A 72 -24.86 21.76 -35.70
C LYS A 72 -25.60 20.55 -35.13
N ASP A 73 -25.65 19.45 -35.86
CA ASP A 73 -26.30 18.23 -35.42
C ASP A 73 -25.55 17.62 -34.22
N ILE A 74 -24.21 17.68 -34.18
CA ILE A 74 -23.39 17.22 -33.06
C ILE A 74 -23.64 18.08 -31.85
N GLU A 75 -23.63 19.41 -31.96
CA GLU A 75 -23.88 20.33 -30.84
C GLU A 75 -25.29 20.14 -30.26
N THR A 76 -26.33 20.07 -31.13
CA THR A 76 -27.72 19.82 -30.72
C THR A 76 -27.85 18.49 -29.98
N ARG A 77 -27.11 17.47 -30.43
CA ARG A 77 -27.10 16.15 -29.79
C ARG A 77 -26.41 16.19 -28.42
N GLN A 78 -25.33 16.96 -28.30
CA GLN A 78 -24.65 17.19 -27.02
C GLN A 78 -25.55 17.92 -26.01
N GLU A 79 -26.16 19.04 -26.44
CA GLU A 79 -27.11 19.80 -25.62
C GLU A 79 -28.28 18.90 -25.14
N TYR A 80 -28.83 18.08 -26.02
CA TYR A 80 -29.90 17.14 -25.69
C TYR A 80 -29.44 16.09 -24.67
N LEU A 81 -28.20 15.56 -24.82
CA LEU A 81 -27.64 14.58 -23.89
C LEU A 81 -27.38 15.19 -22.52
N GLU A 82 -26.89 16.44 -22.48
CA GLU A 82 -26.68 17.19 -21.23
C GLU A 82 -28.01 17.50 -20.54
N GLU A 83 -29.02 17.94 -21.29
CA GLU A 83 -30.35 18.21 -20.74
C GLU A 83 -31.02 16.93 -20.24
N LYS A 84 -30.89 15.83 -20.97
CA LYS A 84 -31.34 14.50 -20.56
C LYS A 84 -30.62 14.00 -19.31
N ALA A 85 -29.32 14.27 -19.20
CA ALA A 85 -28.55 13.95 -17.98
C ALA A 85 -29.00 14.81 -16.79
N LYS A 86 -29.24 16.11 -16.99
CA LYS A 86 -29.80 17.00 -15.95
C LYS A 86 -31.19 16.55 -15.51
N LEU A 87 -32.06 16.18 -16.45
CA LEU A 87 -33.41 15.63 -16.14
C LEU A 87 -33.34 14.29 -15.43
N LYS A 88 -32.39 13.41 -15.79
CA LYS A 88 -32.14 12.16 -15.09
C LYS A 88 -31.67 12.39 -13.66
N LYS A 89 -30.75 13.35 -13.45
CA LYS A 89 -30.29 13.78 -12.12
C LYS A 89 -31.45 14.36 -11.27
N LEU A 90 -32.32 15.14 -11.88
CA LEU A 90 -33.51 15.72 -11.21
C LEU A 90 -34.59 14.66 -10.87
N LYS A 91 -34.78 13.65 -11.72
CA LYS A 91 -35.76 12.57 -11.51
C LYS A 91 -35.28 11.49 -10.56
N ALA A 92 -33.96 11.25 -10.48
CA ALA A 92 -33.34 10.28 -9.58
C ALA A 92 -33.01 10.91 -8.21
N ARG A 93 -33.94 11.64 -7.59
CA ARG A 93 -33.75 12.26 -6.26
C ARG A 93 -33.67 11.20 -5.14
N ILE A 94 -32.69 10.33 -5.20
CA ILE A 94 -32.20 9.65 -4.01
C ILE A 94 -31.28 10.67 -3.34
N MET A 95 -31.80 11.40 -2.35
CA MET A 95 -30.98 12.30 -1.55
C MET A 95 -30.21 11.46 -0.55
N ILE A 96 -28.91 11.33 -0.72
CA ILE A 96 -28.05 10.62 0.24
C ILE A 96 -27.54 11.65 1.26
N SER A 97 -27.94 11.47 2.51
CA SER A 97 -27.43 12.29 3.62
C SER A 97 -25.93 12.06 3.80
N LEU A 98 -25.16 13.13 4.09
CA LEU A 98 -23.74 13.04 4.43
C LEU A 98 -23.49 12.15 5.65
N ASP A 99 -24.40 12.10 6.61
CA ASP A 99 -24.27 11.25 7.80
C ASP A 99 -24.36 9.77 7.47
N ASP A 100 -25.25 9.39 6.55
CA ASP A 100 -25.51 8.00 6.18
C ASP A 100 -24.57 7.50 5.07
N ALA A 101 -23.93 8.39 4.36
CA ALA A 101 -23.16 8.07 3.16
C ALA A 101 -22.05 7.05 3.42
N PHE A 102 -21.35 7.12 4.55
CA PHE A 102 -20.32 6.14 4.88
C PHE A 102 -20.90 4.73 5.02
N GLU A 103 -21.97 4.58 5.76
CA GLU A 103 -22.61 3.27 5.99
C GLU A 103 -23.22 2.69 4.71
N LEU A 104 -23.84 3.54 3.90
CA LEU A 104 -24.37 3.16 2.59
C LEU A 104 -23.25 2.71 1.65
N SER A 105 -22.13 3.41 1.65
CA SER A 105 -20.95 3.01 0.85
C SER A 105 -20.40 1.66 1.28
N MET A 106 -20.40 1.36 2.58
CA MET A 106 -19.91 0.08 3.11
C MET A 106 -20.83 -1.12 2.78
N ARG A 107 -22.11 -0.88 2.43
CA ARG A 107 -23.04 -1.93 1.95
C ARG A 107 -22.82 -2.32 0.49
N LYS A 108 -22.07 -1.51 -0.26
CA LYS A 108 -21.72 -1.82 -1.66
C LYS A 108 -20.70 -2.97 -1.71
N PRO A 109 -20.63 -3.71 -2.83
CA PRO A 109 -19.61 -4.74 -3.03
C PRO A 109 -18.21 -4.17 -2.95
N HIS A 110 -17.38 -4.70 -2.06
CA HIS A 110 -15.97 -4.35 -1.94
C HIS A 110 -15.10 -5.55 -2.31
N THR A 111 -13.97 -5.31 -2.96
CA THR A 111 -13.01 -6.36 -3.34
C THR A 111 -12.45 -7.12 -2.14
N ARG A 112 -12.38 -6.45 -0.97
CA ARG A 112 -11.90 -7.03 0.29
C ARG A 112 -12.73 -6.53 1.45
N GLN A 113 -13.04 -7.43 2.37
CA GLN A 113 -13.65 -7.03 3.64
C GLN A 113 -12.62 -6.33 4.52
N ALA A 114 -12.92 -5.12 4.94
CA ALA A 114 -12.10 -4.38 5.88
C ALA A 114 -12.33 -4.88 7.31
N SER A 115 -11.27 -4.92 8.13
CA SER A 115 -11.41 -5.24 9.55
C SER A 115 -12.21 -4.17 10.30
N ALA A 116 -12.87 -4.56 11.41
CA ALA A 116 -13.62 -3.63 12.25
C ALA A 116 -12.79 -2.40 12.68
N GLN A 117 -11.50 -2.59 12.93
CA GLN A 117 -10.58 -1.49 13.27
C GLN A 117 -10.40 -0.51 12.10
N VAL A 118 -10.23 -1.02 10.87
CA VAL A 118 -10.10 -0.18 9.67
C VAL A 118 -11.39 0.60 9.44
N LEU A 119 -12.55 -0.06 9.54
CA LEU A 119 -13.86 0.58 9.38
C LEU A 119 -14.06 1.70 10.43
N ARG A 120 -13.71 1.45 11.69
CA ARG A 120 -13.80 2.46 12.76
C ARG A 120 -12.94 3.69 12.47
N VAL A 121 -11.73 3.48 11.95
CA VAL A 121 -10.81 4.59 11.60
C VAL A 121 -11.32 5.33 10.36
N SER A 122 -11.78 4.61 9.33
CA SER A 122 -12.33 5.21 8.11
C SER A 122 -13.59 6.02 8.38
N ARG A 123 -14.49 5.48 9.22
CA ARG A 123 -15.70 6.23 9.66
C ARG A 123 -15.32 7.56 10.32
N ARG A 124 -14.26 7.57 11.16
CA ARG A 124 -13.79 8.80 11.79
C ARG A 124 -13.22 9.79 10.78
N TYR A 125 -12.55 9.33 9.71
CA TYR A 125 -12.08 10.21 8.65
C TYR A 125 -13.24 10.85 7.89
N TRP A 126 -14.26 10.06 7.58
CA TRP A 126 -15.48 10.57 6.97
C TRP A 126 -16.22 11.55 7.87
N SER A 127 -16.42 11.21 9.14
CA SER A 127 -17.08 12.10 10.12
C SER A 127 -16.38 13.44 10.28
N ASP A 128 -15.05 13.47 10.26
CA ASP A 128 -14.25 14.70 10.29
C ASP A 128 -14.55 15.61 9.07
N PHE A 129 -14.63 15.00 7.89
CA PHE A 129 -15.00 15.71 6.65
C PHE A 129 -16.43 16.24 6.69
N VAL A 130 -17.38 15.41 7.10
CA VAL A 130 -18.79 15.81 7.23
C VAL A 130 -18.95 16.98 8.23
N SER A 131 -18.26 16.90 9.37
CA SER A 131 -18.26 17.97 10.37
C SER A 131 -17.71 19.29 9.80
N PHE A 132 -16.64 19.22 8.98
CA PHE A 132 -16.09 20.38 8.28
C PHE A 132 -17.11 20.99 7.30
N LEU A 133 -17.77 20.17 6.49
CA LEU A 133 -18.77 20.61 5.51
C LEU A 133 -19.98 21.26 6.19
N LYS A 134 -20.51 20.64 7.23
CA LYS A 134 -21.67 21.16 7.96
C LYS A 134 -21.37 22.48 8.64
N THR A 135 -20.19 22.62 9.19
CA THR A 135 -19.83 23.85 9.93
C THR A 135 -19.54 25.02 9.01
N ASN A 136 -18.81 24.79 7.91
CA ASN A 136 -18.36 25.89 7.05
C ASN A 136 -19.30 26.20 5.89
N TYR A 137 -20.05 25.20 5.42
CA TYR A 137 -20.90 25.33 4.20
C TYR A 137 -22.35 24.95 4.40
N GLN A 138 -22.72 24.44 5.59
CA GLN A 138 -24.09 24.00 5.94
C GLN A 138 -24.65 22.92 5.01
N LEU A 139 -23.79 22.14 4.34
CA LEU A 139 -24.19 21.07 3.42
C LEU A 139 -24.79 19.90 4.21
N LYS A 140 -25.80 19.26 3.61
CA LYS A 140 -26.53 18.13 4.23
C LYS A 140 -26.47 16.85 3.40
N THR A 141 -26.36 16.97 2.09
CA THR A 141 -26.45 15.85 1.15
C THR A 141 -25.17 15.69 0.33
N LEU A 142 -24.97 14.49 -0.22
CA LEU A 142 -23.76 14.12 -0.94
C LEU A 142 -23.63 14.88 -2.28
N ASP A 143 -24.75 15.15 -2.94
CA ASP A 143 -24.84 15.84 -4.22
C ASP A 143 -24.55 17.36 -4.13
N GLU A 144 -24.63 17.93 -2.92
CA GLU A 144 -24.24 19.34 -2.67
C GLU A 144 -22.72 19.53 -2.60
N VAL A 145 -21.93 18.43 -2.51
CA VAL A 145 -20.50 18.53 -2.30
C VAL A 145 -19.79 18.68 -3.63
N GLU A 146 -19.18 19.84 -3.83
CA GLU A 146 -18.39 20.16 -5.01
C GLU A 146 -16.89 19.96 -4.79
N ARG A 147 -16.11 19.98 -5.88
CA ARG A 147 -14.66 19.92 -5.87
C ARG A 147 -14.01 20.99 -4.97
N ALA A 148 -14.52 22.21 -5.00
CA ALA A 148 -14.03 23.32 -4.17
C ALA A 148 -14.09 23.00 -2.67
N HIS A 149 -15.14 22.31 -2.22
CA HIS A 149 -15.30 21.88 -0.82
C HIS A 149 -14.28 20.83 -0.43
N ALA A 150 -14.00 19.85 -1.31
CA ALA A 150 -13.00 18.83 -1.09
C ALA A 150 -11.57 19.43 -1.05
N GLU A 151 -11.24 20.33 -1.95
CA GLU A 151 -9.96 21.04 -1.99
C GLU A 151 -9.76 21.90 -0.73
N ALA A 152 -10.78 22.63 -0.31
CA ALA A 152 -10.75 23.45 0.92
C ALA A 152 -10.51 22.57 2.17
N TYR A 153 -11.18 21.40 2.25
CA TYR A 153 -10.96 20.47 3.35
C TYR A 153 -9.54 19.92 3.38
N ILE A 154 -9.03 19.47 2.24
CA ILE A 154 -7.65 18.94 2.17
C ILE A 154 -6.62 20.04 2.50
N ALA A 155 -6.81 21.26 2.02
CA ALA A 155 -5.97 22.41 2.37
C ALA A 155 -5.99 22.67 3.89
N TYR A 156 -7.19 22.67 4.49
CA TYR A 156 -7.36 22.88 5.93
C TYR A 156 -6.61 21.81 6.75
N ILE A 157 -6.84 20.51 6.47
CA ILE A 157 -6.22 19.44 7.26
C ILE A 157 -4.70 19.36 7.08
N ARG A 158 -4.16 19.85 5.97
CA ARG A 158 -2.71 19.97 5.74
C ARG A 158 -2.07 21.02 6.67
N GLN A 159 -2.71 22.15 6.84
CA GLN A 159 -2.17 23.27 7.63
C GLN A 159 -2.46 23.10 9.12
N ASN A 160 -3.69 22.71 9.43
CA ASN A 160 -4.24 22.76 10.78
C ASN A 160 -4.38 21.39 11.45
N GLY A 161 -4.23 20.29 10.70
CA GLY A 161 -4.55 18.95 11.18
C GLY A 161 -6.05 18.67 11.15
N ARG A 162 -6.52 17.72 11.96
CA ARG A 162 -7.93 17.29 11.97
C ARG A 162 -8.86 18.46 12.27
N TRP A 163 -10.01 18.48 11.58
CA TRP A 163 -11.07 19.45 11.83
C TRP A 163 -11.72 19.20 13.19
N ASP A 164 -12.15 17.97 13.45
CA ASP A 164 -12.75 17.57 14.73
C ASP A 164 -11.65 17.37 15.79
N ARG A 165 -11.06 18.48 16.23
CA ARG A 165 -10.11 18.52 17.35
C ARG A 165 -10.79 18.42 18.69
N THR A 166 -12.06 18.59 18.75
CA THR A 166 -12.87 18.35 19.92
C THR A 166 -12.87 16.83 20.19
N ILE A 167 -11.70 16.33 20.63
CA ILE A 167 -11.73 15.31 21.63
C ILE A 167 -12.60 15.93 22.71
N ARG A 168 -13.87 15.65 22.66
CA ARG A 168 -14.79 15.94 23.74
C ARG A 168 -14.24 15.21 24.93
N TYR A 169 -13.37 15.90 25.65
CA TYR A 169 -12.95 15.46 26.96
C TYR A 169 -14.24 15.38 27.77
N ASN A 170 -14.72 14.17 27.93
CA ASN A 170 -15.79 13.92 28.86
C ASN A 170 -15.22 14.25 30.23
N LYS A 171 -15.39 15.52 30.66
CA LYS A 171 -14.94 16.05 31.94
C LYS A 171 -15.34 15.16 33.11
N ASN A 172 -16.41 14.37 32.91
CA ASN A 172 -16.97 13.48 33.91
C ASN A 172 -16.21 12.15 34.04
N ARG A 173 -15.37 11.75 33.06
CA ARG A 173 -14.63 10.47 33.12
C ARG A 173 -13.26 10.55 33.77
N CYS A 174 -12.64 11.72 33.85
CA CYS A 174 -11.34 11.88 34.49
C CYS A 174 -11.08 13.32 34.99
N PRO A 175 -11.67 13.70 36.16
CA PRO A 175 -11.50 15.05 36.70
C PRO A 175 -10.05 15.41 37.05
N GLN A 176 -9.21 14.40 37.32
CA GLN A 176 -7.83 14.58 37.79
C GLN A 176 -6.77 14.81 36.70
N ARG A 177 -7.08 14.66 35.42
CA ARG A 177 -6.13 14.94 34.33
C ARG A 177 -6.14 16.43 33.92
N LYS A 178 -5.79 17.30 34.89
CA LYS A 178 -5.55 18.75 34.64
C LYS A 178 -4.39 19.01 33.64
N ARG A 179 -3.56 18.02 33.32
CA ARG A 179 -2.36 18.15 32.48
C ARG A 179 -2.60 18.27 30.96
N PHE A 180 -3.83 18.22 30.48
CA PHE A 180 -4.10 18.28 29.05
C PHE A 180 -4.65 19.62 28.55
N LYS A 181 -4.74 20.64 29.42
CA LYS A 181 -5.16 22.00 29.01
C LYS A 181 -4.14 22.72 28.12
N ASP A 182 -2.87 22.33 28.16
CA ASP A 182 -1.77 23.01 27.49
C ASP A 182 -1.24 22.27 26.23
N TYR A 183 -1.85 21.16 25.86
CA TYR A 183 -1.55 20.58 24.57
C TYR A 183 -2.28 21.39 23.49
N GLU A 184 -1.59 22.34 22.91
CA GLU A 184 -1.91 22.83 21.58
C GLU A 184 -1.94 21.64 20.60
N PHE A 185 -3.12 21.11 20.33
CA PHE A 185 -3.35 20.03 19.35
C PHE A 185 -3.19 20.53 17.90
N GLY A 186 -2.26 21.40 17.66
CA GLY A 186 -1.90 21.95 16.36
C GLY A 186 -0.70 21.24 15.76
N GLY A 187 -0.80 19.97 15.45
CA GLY A 187 0.25 19.26 14.74
C GLY A 187 -0.17 18.93 13.32
N THR A 188 0.69 19.20 12.36
CA THR A 188 0.51 18.76 10.97
C THR A 188 0.37 17.23 10.93
N LEU A 189 -0.56 16.76 10.12
CA LEU A 189 -0.71 15.33 9.85
C LEU A 189 0.41 14.85 8.92
N SER A 190 0.84 13.59 9.06
CA SER A 190 1.76 12.99 8.10
C SER A 190 1.09 12.84 6.72
N ASN A 191 1.87 12.91 5.63
CA ASN A 191 1.38 12.69 4.27
C ASN A 191 0.61 11.37 4.14
N THR A 192 1.08 10.31 4.81
CA THR A 192 0.37 9.02 4.87
C THR A 192 -1.03 9.16 5.47
N THR A 193 -1.17 9.94 6.54
CA THR A 193 -2.47 10.16 7.18
C THR A 193 -3.37 11.03 6.31
N LEU A 194 -2.84 12.10 5.72
CA LEU A 194 -3.58 12.98 4.78
C LEU A 194 -4.10 12.19 3.58
N ASN A 195 -3.24 11.35 2.97
CA ASN A 195 -3.65 10.50 1.86
C ASN A 195 -4.74 9.48 2.25
N ARG A 196 -4.75 9.03 3.51
CA ARG A 196 -5.82 8.15 4.00
C ARG A 196 -7.15 8.89 4.15
N TYR A 197 -7.15 10.12 4.66
CA TYR A 197 -8.35 10.97 4.69
C TYR A 197 -8.92 11.14 3.28
N GLN A 198 -8.08 11.56 2.36
CA GLN A 198 -8.46 11.74 0.94
C GLN A 198 -8.99 10.43 0.33
N SER A 199 -8.30 9.32 0.54
CA SER A 199 -8.67 8.01 -0.03
C SER A 199 -10.02 7.52 0.50
N VAL A 200 -10.29 7.68 1.79
CA VAL A 200 -11.59 7.30 2.38
C VAL A 200 -12.71 8.17 1.83
N CYS A 201 -12.54 9.49 1.80
CA CYS A 201 -13.54 10.39 1.24
C CYS A 201 -13.79 10.09 -0.24
N LYS A 202 -12.72 9.96 -1.03
CA LYS A 202 -12.82 9.58 -2.45
C LYS A 202 -13.59 8.28 -2.66
N ALA A 203 -13.34 7.25 -1.82
CA ALA A 203 -14.01 5.97 -1.93
C ALA A 203 -15.51 6.07 -1.67
N VAL A 204 -15.95 6.81 -0.64
CA VAL A 204 -17.38 7.01 -0.36
C VAL A 204 -18.09 7.60 -1.58
N PHE A 205 -17.55 8.65 -2.17
CA PHE A 205 -18.10 9.23 -3.39
C PHE A 205 -18.08 8.24 -4.56
N THR A 206 -16.96 7.53 -4.78
CA THR A 206 -16.84 6.55 -5.89
C THR A 206 -17.93 5.48 -5.83
N PHE A 207 -18.30 5.02 -4.62
CA PHE A 207 -19.33 3.99 -4.47
C PHE A 207 -20.76 4.52 -4.58
N LEU A 208 -21.01 5.78 -4.22
CA LEU A 208 -22.38 6.31 -4.13
C LEU A 208 -22.78 7.24 -5.28
N MET A 209 -21.83 7.90 -5.95
CA MET A 209 -22.17 8.80 -7.07
C MET A 209 -22.88 8.13 -8.23
N PRO A 210 -22.61 6.86 -8.61
CA PRO A 210 -23.38 6.18 -9.63
C PRO A 210 -24.87 6.09 -9.29
N ASP A 211 -25.23 5.91 -8.01
CA ASP A 211 -26.64 5.89 -7.57
C ASP A 211 -27.33 7.24 -7.77
N LEU A 212 -26.55 8.33 -7.71
CA LEU A 212 -27.02 9.69 -7.95
C LEU A 212 -26.97 10.08 -9.44
N GLY A 213 -26.52 9.17 -10.32
CA GLY A 213 -26.39 9.39 -11.76
C GLY A 213 -25.18 10.24 -12.17
N TYR A 214 -24.17 10.37 -11.31
CA TYR A 214 -22.91 11.06 -11.60
C TYR A 214 -21.86 10.10 -12.16
N SER A 215 -20.96 10.63 -12.97
CA SER A 215 -19.78 9.92 -13.46
C SER A 215 -18.68 9.87 -12.39
N VAL A 216 -17.68 9.02 -12.59
CA VAL A 216 -16.51 8.92 -11.70
C VAL A 216 -15.69 10.21 -11.67
N GLU A 217 -15.65 10.94 -12.77
CA GLU A 217 -14.89 12.18 -12.94
C GLU A 217 -15.53 13.36 -12.18
N GLU A 218 -16.83 13.27 -11.91
CA GLU A 218 -17.56 14.23 -11.09
C GLU A 218 -17.33 14.06 -9.58
N ASN A 219 -16.59 13.00 -9.16
CA ASN A 219 -16.21 12.81 -7.78
C ASN A 219 -15.36 14.01 -7.29
N PRO A 220 -15.76 14.71 -6.21
CA PRO A 220 -15.06 15.90 -5.71
C PRO A 220 -13.56 15.69 -5.44
N PHE A 221 -13.16 14.45 -5.15
CA PHE A 221 -11.76 14.07 -4.87
C PHE A 221 -11.02 13.50 -6.09
N TYR A 222 -11.65 13.44 -7.28
CA TYR A 222 -11.07 12.74 -8.44
C TYR A 222 -9.72 13.32 -8.86
N TYR A 223 -9.64 14.63 -9.00
CA TYR A 223 -8.44 15.34 -9.46
C TYR A 223 -7.45 15.69 -8.34
N ILE A 224 -7.80 15.45 -7.08
CA ILE A 224 -6.88 15.70 -5.97
C ILE A 224 -5.83 14.59 -5.95
N LYS A 225 -4.58 14.96 -6.23
CA LYS A 225 -3.46 13.99 -6.23
C LYS A 225 -2.99 13.71 -4.80
N PRO A 226 -2.67 12.44 -4.46
CA PRO A 226 -2.09 12.13 -3.17
C PRO A 226 -0.70 12.76 -3.02
N LEU A 227 -0.37 13.13 -1.79
CA LEU A 227 0.95 13.67 -1.46
C LEU A 227 2.02 12.60 -1.57
N LYS A 228 3.22 12.99 -2.01
CA LYS A 228 4.39 12.11 -2.01
C LYS A 228 4.65 11.62 -0.58
N LEU A 229 4.82 10.31 -0.46
CA LEU A 229 5.16 9.71 0.82
C LEU A 229 6.66 9.86 1.07
N GLU A 230 6.99 10.23 2.30
CA GLU A 230 8.35 10.22 2.83
C GLU A 230 8.39 9.14 3.92
N PRO A 231 8.65 7.88 3.53
CA PRO A 231 8.70 6.80 4.50
C PRO A 231 9.92 7.01 5.39
N VAL A 232 9.69 7.00 6.70
CA VAL A 232 10.77 6.84 7.66
C VAL A 232 10.94 5.35 7.85
N GLU A 233 12.09 4.86 7.44
CA GLU A 233 12.42 3.45 7.54
C GLU A 233 12.61 3.06 9.00
N ARG A 234 12.18 1.84 9.31
CA ARG A 234 12.45 1.24 10.61
C ARG A 234 13.86 0.72 10.64
N GLU A 235 14.50 0.91 11.76
CA GLU A 235 15.86 0.43 12.01
C GLU A 235 15.84 -0.99 12.53
N ILE A 236 16.89 -1.74 12.25
CA ILE A 236 17.20 -3.02 12.89
C ILE A 236 17.80 -2.76 14.27
N PHE A 237 17.73 -3.75 15.14
CA PHE A 237 18.55 -3.76 16.34
C PHE A 237 20.00 -4.13 15.95
N THR A 238 20.98 -3.45 16.53
CA THR A 238 22.38 -3.84 16.39
C THR A 238 22.69 -5.11 17.17
N GLU A 239 23.84 -5.74 16.94
CA GLU A 239 24.24 -6.94 17.68
C GLU A 239 24.37 -6.64 19.19
N GLU A 240 24.89 -5.47 19.55
CA GLU A 240 25.01 -5.03 20.94
C GLU A 240 23.62 -4.80 21.57
N GLU A 241 22.70 -4.18 20.85
CA GLU A 241 21.33 -4.00 21.33
C GLU A 241 20.60 -5.35 21.49
N LEU A 242 20.83 -6.32 20.59
CA LEU A 242 20.29 -7.67 20.72
C LEU A 242 20.89 -8.38 21.95
N GLN A 243 22.20 -8.25 22.19
CA GLN A 243 22.83 -8.77 23.41
C GLN A 243 22.20 -8.19 24.68
N LEU A 244 21.97 -6.88 24.74
CA LEU A 244 21.28 -6.24 25.87
C LEU A 244 19.85 -6.77 26.05
N ILE A 245 19.10 -6.94 24.93
CA ILE A 245 17.74 -7.46 24.96
C ILE A 245 17.68 -8.88 25.55
N PHE A 246 18.68 -9.73 25.26
CA PHE A 246 18.70 -11.13 25.68
C PHE A 246 19.53 -11.40 26.95
N GLN A 247 20.23 -10.41 27.48
CA GLN A 247 21.10 -10.60 28.66
C GLN A 247 20.31 -11.03 29.92
N ASN A 248 19.22 -10.35 30.24
CA ASN A 248 18.35 -10.70 31.39
C ASN A 248 16.92 -10.20 31.19
N PRO A 249 16.18 -10.71 30.20
CA PRO A 249 14.85 -10.25 29.89
C PRO A 249 13.82 -10.79 30.89
N PRO A 250 12.78 -10.01 31.23
CA PRO A 250 11.60 -10.55 31.91
C PRO A 250 10.98 -11.70 31.09
N PRO A 251 10.36 -12.71 31.74
CA PRO A 251 9.84 -13.90 31.03
C PRO A 251 8.96 -13.58 29.81
N LEU A 252 8.03 -12.61 29.95
CA LEU A 252 7.19 -12.15 28.84
C LEU A 252 8.01 -11.59 27.67
N MET A 253 9.03 -10.81 27.95
CA MET A 253 9.89 -10.21 26.92
C MET A 253 10.79 -11.27 26.30
N ARG A 254 11.36 -12.18 27.09
CA ARG A 254 12.16 -13.30 26.61
C ARG A 254 11.39 -14.08 25.55
N GLY A 255 10.15 -14.48 25.83
CA GLY A 255 9.33 -15.25 24.90
C GLY A 255 9.00 -14.47 23.62
N LEU A 256 8.52 -13.23 23.79
CA LEU A 256 8.16 -12.39 22.64
C LEU A 256 9.36 -12.14 21.70
N PHE A 257 10.53 -11.79 22.28
CA PHE A 257 11.70 -11.45 21.49
C PHE A 257 12.37 -12.68 20.87
N THR A 258 12.43 -13.81 21.58
CA THR A 258 12.98 -15.07 21.04
C THR A 258 12.17 -15.55 19.83
N ILE A 259 10.85 -15.75 20.00
CA ILE A 259 10.00 -16.18 18.91
C ILE A 259 9.98 -15.14 17.78
N GLY A 260 9.92 -13.85 18.13
CA GLY A 260 9.92 -12.76 17.16
C GLY A 260 11.18 -12.70 16.29
N LEU A 261 12.35 -12.92 16.88
CA LEU A 261 13.63 -12.91 16.18
C LEU A 261 13.83 -14.19 15.37
N CYS A 262 13.57 -15.37 15.95
CA CYS A 262 13.78 -16.66 15.27
C CYS A 262 12.80 -16.92 14.12
N CYS A 263 11.57 -16.41 14.20
CA CYS A 263 10.53 -16.64 13.20
C CYS A 263 10.27 -15.45 12.27
N GLY A 264 10.74 -14.26 12.60
CA GLY A 264 10.41 -13.04 11.85
C GLY A 264 8.91 -12.72 11.83
N LEU A 265 8.09 -13.28 12.73
CA LEU A 265 6.65 -13.09 12.81
C LEU A 265 6.27 -11.71 13.34
N ARG A 266 5.05 -11.27 13.03
CA ARG A 266 4.50 -10.01 13.59
C ARG A 266 4.06 -10.21 15.05
N LEU A 267 4.08 -9.15 15.84
CA LEU A 267 3.69 -9.19 17.26
C LEU A 267 2.39 -9.96 17.53
N GLY A 268 1.34 -9.71 16.73
CA GLY A 268 0.08 -10.41 16.90
C GLY A 268 0.15 -11.90 16.59
N ASP A 269 1.03 -12.29 15.68
CA ASP A 269 1.24 -13.69 15.35
C ASP A 269 2.06 -14.39 16.43
N VAL A 270 3.09 -13.74 16.98
CA VAL A 270 3.87 -14.26 18.11
C VAL A 270 3.04 -14.36 19.40
N ALA A 271 2.36 -13.26 19.77
CA ALA A 271 1.59 -13.21 21.01
C ALA A 271 0.44 -14.23 21.06
N THR A 272 -0.08 -14.64 19.91
CA THR A 272 -1.20 -15.61 19.83
C THR A 272 -0.82 -16.90 19.14
N LEU A 273 0.45 -17.29 19.21
CA LEU A 273 0.94 -18.58 18.69
C LEU A 273 0.50 -19.69 19.65
N ARG A 274 0.00 -20.78 19.08
CA ARG A 274 -0.57 -21.92 19.84
C ARG A 274 0.33 -23.14 19.76
N TRP A 275 0.26 -23.98 20.77
CA TRP A 275 1.00 -25.23 20.78
C TRP A 275 0.59 -26.18 19.66
N ASN A 276 -0.69 -26.23 19.30
CA ASN A 276 -1.20 -27.06 18.22
C ASN A 276 -0.84 -26.56 16.80
N GLU A 277 -0.16 -25.41 16.69
CA GLU A 277 0.40 -24.90 15.43
C GLU A 277 1.86 -25.37 15.23
N ILE A 278 2.42 -26.17 16.18
CA ILE A 278 3.75 -26.78 16.06
C ILE A 278 3.58 -28.26 15.76
N GLU A 279 3.99 -28.66 14.58
CA GLU A 279 3.85 -30.04 14.06
C GLU A 279 5.20 -30.65 13.74
N ASP A 280 5.27 -31.97 13.68
CA ASP A 280 6.48 -32.66 13.25
C ASP A 280 6.70 -32.42 11.74
N TYR A 281 7.93 -32.09 11.36
CA TYR A 281 8.31 -31.86 9.96
C TYR A 281 8.10 -33.11 9.10
N ALA A 282 8.35 -34.31 9.70
CA ALA A 282 8.05 -35.60 9.10
C ALA A 282 7.07 -36.38 10.01
N PRO A 283 5.81 -36.53 9.61
CA PRO A 283 4.77 -37.16 10.47
C PRO A 283 5.05 -38.58 10.87
N ASN A 284 6.04 -39.26 10.25
CA ASN A 284 6.45 -40.63 10.56
C ASN A 284 7.59 -40.73 11.60
N LEU A 285 8.11 -39.60 12.06
CA LEU A 285 9.17 -39.51 13.06
C LEU A 285 8.65 -38.67 14.24
N THR A 286 8.08 -39.34 15.23
CA THR A 286 7.75 -38.71 16.51
C THR A 286 9.06 -38.28 17.21
N ASN A 287 9.41 -37.01 17.10
CA ASN A 287 10.53 -36.46 17.82
C ASN A 287 10.00 -35.80 19.10
N PRO A 288 10.39 -36.25 20.33
CA PRO A 288 9.97 -35.60 21.57
C PRO A 288 10.54 -34.16 21.69
N ASP A 289 11.63 -33.86 20.99
CA ASP A 289 12.26 -32.53 21.03
C ASP A 289 11.64 -31.61 20.01
N PHE A 290 11.53 -30.31 20.33
CA PHE A 290 11.04 -29.30 19.39
C PHE A 290 11.99 -29.02 18.21
N TYR A 291 13.20 -29.53 18.27
CA TYR A 291 14.12 -29.53 17.14
C TYR A 291 13.57 -30.35 15.99
N MET A 292 13.63 -29.82 14.76
CA MET A 292 13.04 -30.46 13.54
C MET A 292 11.49 -30.45 13.51
N LYS A 293 10.83 -29.71 14.37
CA LYS A 293 9.40 -29.39 14.21
C LYS A 293 9.21 -28.18 13.32
N GLU A 294 7.99 -27.94 12.90
CA GLU A 294 7.61 -26.83 12.06
C GLU A 294 6.43 -26.06 12.66
N ILE A 295 6.48 -24.75 12.60
CA ILE A 295 5.36 -23.89 12.98
C ILE A 295 4.51 -23.66 11.74
N ASN A 296 3.28 -24.18 11.74
CA ASN A 296 2.29 -24.06 10.68
C ASN A 296 1.22 -23.03 11.08
N ARG A 297 1.32 -21.81 10.53
CA ARG A 297 0.45 -20.73 10.98
C ARG A 297 -0.14 -19.90 9.84
N ALA A 298 -1.47 -19.69 9.87
CA ALA A 298 -2.13 -18.68 9.07
C ALA A 298 -1.95 -17.29 9.72
N THR A 299 -1.14 -16.43 9.12
CA THR A 299 -0.86 -15.09 9.66
C THR A 299 -2.14 -14.26 9.84
N ARG A 300 -2.27 -13.57 10.98
CA ARG A 300 -3.49 -12.82 11.33
C ARG A 300 -3.85 -11.71 10.34
N LYS A 301 -2.85 -11.00 9.81
CA LYS A 301 -3.04 -9.83 8.95
C LYS A 301 -3.34 -10.17 7.50
N THR A 302 -2.61 -11.13 6.92
CA THR A 302 -2.68 -11.45 5.49
C THR A 302 -3.38 -12.78 5.22
N LYS A 303 -3.64 -13.58 6.26
CA LYS A 303 -4.17 -14.94 6.17
C LYS A 303 -3.30 -15.89 5.32
N THR A 304 -2.04 -15.50 5.11
CA THR A 304 -1.07 -16.34 4.42
C THR A 304 -0.60 -17.43 5.36
N MET A 305 -0.64 -18.69 4.91
CA MET A 305 -0.03 -19.78 5.62
C MET A 305 1.50 -19.64 5.54
N VAL A 306 2.17 -19.77 6.67
CA VAL A 306 3.63 -19.80 6.77
C VAL A 306 4.06 -21.09 7.44
N HIS A 307 5.17 -21.62 6.96
CA HIS A 307 5.80 -22.84 7.42
C HIS A 307 7.20 -22.47 7.90
N ILE A 308 7.45 -22.55 9.20
CA ILE A 308 8.68 -22.07 9.82
C ILE A 308 9.35 -23.22 10.54
N PRO A 309 10.46 -23.75 10.02
CA PRO A 309 11.24 -24.78 10.71
C PRO A 309 11.74 -24.26 12.06
N VAL A 310 11.62 -25.06 13.09
CA VAL A 310 12.09 -24.76 14.43
C VAL A 310 13.58 -25.05 14.52
N MET A 311 14.39 -23.99 14.59
CA MET A 311 15.83 -24.09 14.75
C MET A 311 16.22 -24.31 16.22
N GLU A 312 17.46 -24.73 16.48
CA GLU A 312 17.95 -25.13 17.80
C GLU A 312 17.66 -24.13 18.91
N GLU A 313 17.95 -22.85 18.70
CA GLU A 313 17.72 -21.78 19.71
C GLU A 313 16.24 -21.66 20.08
N LEU A 314 15.36 -21.73 19.09
CA LEU A 314 13.92 -21.70 19.28
C LEU A 314 13.42 -23.00 19.94
N ALA A 315 13.96 -24.16 19.54
CA ALA A 315 13.63 -25.47 20.12
C ALA A 315 13.95 -25.51 21.62
N ASN A 316 15.12 -25.06 22.02
CA ASN A 316 15.52 -24.97 23.43
C ASN A 316 14.55 -24.10 24.22
N TYR A 317 14.21 -22.90 23.70
CA TYR A 317 13.23 -22.04 24.34
C TYR A 317 11.84 -22.69 24.43
N LEU A 318 11.36 -23.32 23.36
CA LEU A 318 10.05 -23.98 23.33
C LEU A 318 9.99 -25.16 24.31
N SER A 319 11.08 -25.95 24.45
CA SER A 319 11.16 -27.05 25.40
C SER A 319 11.04 -26.55 26.85
N GLU A 320 11.75 -25.48 27.22
CA GLU A 320 11.61 -24.85 28.52
C GLU A 320 10.19 -24.29 28.73
N GLN A 321 9.66 -23.60 27.73
CA GLN A 321 8.34 -22.97 27.82
C GLN A 321 7.21 -24.00 27.88
N TYR A 322 7.38 -25.18 27.27
CA TYR A 322 6.40 -26.26 27.30
C TYR A 322 6.19 -26.80 28.73
N GLN A 323 7.25 -26.84 29.53
CA GLN A 323 7.13 -27.21 30.96
C GLN A 323 6.30 -26.20 31.75
N ILE A 324 6.23 -24.95 31.31
CA ILE A 324 5.53 -23.85 31.99
C ILE A 324 4.09 -23.73 31.52
N SER A 325 3.85 -23.81 30.20
CA SER A 325 2.56 -23.52 29.58
C SER A 325 2.08 -24.56 28.56
N GLY A 326 2.64 -25.77 28.59
CA GLY A 326 2.27 -26.81 27.62
C GLY A 326 0.82 -27.29 27.73
N SER A 327 0.18 -27.11 28.90
CA SER A 327 -1.24 -27.38 29.12
C SER A 327 -2.17 -26.24 28.67
N GLU A 328 -1.62 -25.08 28.35
CA GLU A 328 -2.36 -23.90 27.90
C GLU A 328 -2.57 -23.93 26.37
N GLU A 329 -3.54 -23.16 25.87
CA GLU A 329 -3.77 -23.02 24.43
C GLU A 329 -2.61 -22.28 23.72
N TYR A 330 -2.10 -21.24 24.37
CA TYR A 330 -1.07 -20.36 23.80
C TYR A 330 0.30 -20.66 24.39
N ILE A 331 1.34 -20.56 23.55
CA ILE A 331 2.74 -20.68 24.00
C ILE A 331 3.09 -19.59 25.02
N LEU A 332 2.55 -18.37 24.81
CA LEU A 332 2.71 -17.23 25.69
C LEU A 332 1.36 -16.76 26.21
N PRO A 333 0.74 -17.41 27.22
CA PRO A 333 -0.62 -17.10 27.67
C PRO A 333 -0.79 -15.65 28.13
N GLU A 334 0.19 -15.11 28.85
CA GLU A 334 0.17 -13.70 29.30
C GLU A 334 0.20 -12.74 28.10
N ALA A 335 1.05 -12.97 27.11
CA ALA A 335 1.12 -12.16 25.90
C ALA A 335 -0.19 -12.21 25.12
N ALA A 336 -0.79 -13.39 24.99
CA ALA A 336 -2.07 -13.58 24.32
C ALA A 336 -3.19 -12.81 25.02
N ALA A 337 -3.32 -12.95 26.33
CA ALA A 337 -4.32 -12.24 27.13
C ALA A 337 -4.19 -10.72 26.99
N ILE A 338 -2.97 -10.18 27.11
CA ILE A 338 -2.72 -8.74 26.97
C ILE A 338 -3.02 -8.28 25.54
N TYR A 339 -2.56 -9.01 24.51
CA TYR A 339 -2.73 -8.65 23.11
C TYR A 339 -4.20 -8.66 22.69
N LEU A 340 -4.95 -9.69 23.07
CA LEU A 340 -6.37 -9.84 22.75
C LEU A 340 -7.23 -8.79 23.43
N SER A 341 -6.88 -8.39 24.65
CA SER A 341 -7.56 -7.30 25.35
C SER A 341 -7.16 -5.93 24.81
N SER A 342 -5.87 -5.68 24.59
CA SER A 342 -5.36 -4.41 24.08
C SER A 342 -3.96 -4.53 23.49
N GLN A 343 -3.87 -4.56 22.17
CA GLN A 343 -2.60 -4.52 21.44
C GLN A 343 -1.70 -3.34 21.88
N SER A 344 -2.30 -2.19 22.16
CA SER A 344 -1.56 -1.00 22.58
C SER A 344 -0.87 -1.18 23.93
N ARG A 345 -1.46 -1.97 24.83
CA ARG A 345 -0.87 -2.26 26.14
C ARG A 345 0.38 -3.12 26.00
N LEU A 346 0.35 -4.14 25.15
CA LEU A 346 1.52 -4.99 24.90
C LEU A 346 2.65 -4.18 24.23
N ASN A 347 2.32 -3.37 23.22
CA ASN A 347 3.29 -2.46 22.60
C ASN A 347 3.91 -1.49 23.62
N TYR A 348 3.11 -0.95 24.54
CA TYR A 348 3.63 -0.07 25.59
C TYR A 348 4.63 -0.79 26.49
N GLN A 349 4.35 -2.04 26.90
CA GLN A 349 5.28 -2.84 27.71
C GLN A 349 6.59 -3.11 26.97
N ILE A 350 6.53 -3.44 25.68
CA ILE A 350 7.71 -3.63 24.83
C ILE A 350 8.53 -2.34 24.76
N HIS A 351 7.90 -1.21 24.48
CA HIS A 351 8.61 0.08 24.45
C HIS A 351 9.22 0.44 25.80
N LYS A 352 8.51 0.18 26.90
CA LYS A 352 9.03 0.39 28.26
C LYS A 352 10.28 -0.46 28.51
N TYR A 353 10.25 -1.72 28.09
CA TYR A 353 11.41 -2.63 28.22
C TYR A 353 12.60 -2.14 27.41
N LEU A 354 12.41 -1.84 26.11
CA LEU A 354 13.50 -1.33 25.25
C LEU A 354 14.09 -0.02 25.81
N HIS A 355 13.24 0.85 26.32
CA HIS A 355 13.69 2.10 26.93
C HIS A 355 14.48 1.88 28.21
N SER A 356 14.13 0.88 29.05
CA SER A 356 14.91 0.55 30.26
C SER A 356 16.31 0.04 29.97
N LEU A 357 16.54 -0.49 28.75
CA LEU A 357 17.84 -0.91 28.25
C LEU A 357 18.65 0.24 27.60
N GLY A 358 18.11 1.46 27.58
CA GLY A 358 18.75 2.61 26.92
C GLY A 358 18.59 2.62 25.40
N ILE A 359 17.81 1.71 24.82
CA ILE A 359 17.64 1.60 23.37
C ILE A 359 16.76 2.74 22.86
N GLN A 360 17.25 3.50 21.89
CA GLN A 360 16.52 4.61 21.28
C GLN A 360 15.43 4.10 20.33
N THR A 361 14.19 4.11 20.78
CA THR A 361 13.04 3.60 20.00
C THR A 361 12.38 4.62 19.10
N SER A 362 12.72 5.91 19.21
CA SER A 362 12.09 6.98 18.45
C SER A 362 13.07 8.10 18.13
N ARG A 363 12.85 8.75 16.97
CA ARG A 363 13.63 9.88 16.48
C ARG A 363 12.74 11.11 16.28
N GLU A 364 13.28 12.28 16.55
CA GLU A 364 12.63 13.54 16.18
C GLU A 364 12.77 13.77 14.67
N ILE A 365 11.70 14.25 14.05
CA ILE A 365 11.68 14.59 12.63
C ILE A 365 11.37 16.08 12.52
N PRO A 366 12.18 16.86 11.78
CA PRO A 366 11.91 18.27 11.56
C PRO A 366 10.48 18.51 11.08
N GLY A 367 9.81 19.48 11.66
CA GLY A 367 8.41 19.83 11.32
C GLY A 367 7.33 18.90 11.89
N ARG A 368 7.68 17.84 12.63
CA ARG A 368 6.71 16.97 13.31
C ARG A 368 6.75 17.14 14.82
N LYS A 369 5.61 17.43 15.45
CA LYS A 369 5.50 17.54 16.91
C LYS A 369 5.70 16.20 17.64
N ARG A 370 5.45 15.06 16.97
CA ARG A 370 5.61 13.73 17.57
C ARG A 370 6.86 13.05 17.06
N LYS A 371 7.65 12.53 17.99
CA LYS A 371 8.76 11.62 17.66
C LYS A 371 8.21 10.44 16.86
N GLN A 372 8.97 10.01 15.87
CA GLN A 372 8.62 8.85 15.07
C GLN A 372 9.30 7.60 15.63
N SER A 373 8.53 6.53 15.81
CA SER A 373 9.08 5.23 16.19
C SER A 373 9.95 4.69 15.06
N VAL A 374 11.21 4.41 15.36
CA VAL A 374 12.19 3.81 14.44
C VAL A 374 12.51 2.37 14.81
N LYS A 375 12.45 2.02 16.11
CA LYS A 375 12.64 0.66 16.61
C LYS A 375 11.45 0.24 17.48
N ASP A 376 10.94 -0.95 17.23
CA ASP A 376 9.90 -1.59 18.04
C ASP A 376 9.94 -3.11 17.81
N PHE A 377 8.91 -3.84 18.25
CA PHE A 377 8.83 -5.29 18.01
C PHE A 377 8.97 -5.66 16.53
N HIS A 378 8.45 -4.83 15.62
CA HIS A 378 8.56 -5.11 14.19
C HIS A 378 10.01 -5.04 13.66
N SER A 379 10.90 -4.36 14.38
CA SER A 379 12.34 -4.35 14.08
C SER A 379 12.97 -5.74 14.17
N LEU A 380 12.44 -6.67 14.98
CA LEU A 380 12.90 -8.07 15.02
C LEU A 380 12.70 -8.77 13.67
N ARG A 381 11.58 -8.51 13.02
CA ARG A 381 11.33 -9.04 11.68
C ARG A 381 12.27 -8.42 10.64
N HIS A 382 12.62 -7.15 10.80
CA HIS A 382 13.67 -6.52 9.97
C HIS A 382 15.02 -7.16 10.23
N CYS A 383 15.36 -7.43 11.50
CA CYS A 383 16.58 -8.16 11.89
C CYS A 383 16.61 -9.56 11.26
N PHE A 384 15.52 -10.33 11.37
CA PHE A 384 15.43 -11.65 10.74
C PHE A 384 15.74 -11.59 9.25
N CYS A 385 15.07 -10.72 8.51
CA CYS A 385 15.30 -10.58 7.07
C CYS A 385 16.72 -10.09 6.74
N TYR A 386 17.26 -9.16 7.53
CA TYR A 386 18.61 -8.61 7.35
C TYR A 386 19.67 -9.68 7.60
N TYR A 387 19.64 -10.34 8.76
CA TYR A 387 20.63 -11.36 9.11
C TYR A 387 20.52 -12.64 8.25
N ALA A 388 19.30 -13.03 7.82
CA ALA A 388 19.14 -14.07 6.83
C ALA A 388 19.80 -13.72 5.50
N GLY A 389 19.65 -12.47 5.04
CA GLY A 389 20.30 -11.98 3.84
C GLY A 389 21.84 -11.94 3.99
N LEU A 390 22.38 -11.51 5.15
CA LEU A 390 23.81 -11.54 5.45
C LEU A 390 24.38 -12.94 5.42
N ARG A 391 23.61 -13.94 5.87
CA ARG A 391 24.02 -15.36 5.90
C ARG A 391 23.74 -16.09 4.57
N GLY A 392 23.34 -15.36 3.52
CA GLY A 392 23.13 -15.93 2.19
C GLY A 392 21.86 -16.74 2.03
N VAL A 393 20.90 -16.65 2.95
CA VAL A 393 19.60 -17.33 2.79
C VAL A 393 18.87 -16.79 1.56
N PRO A 394 18.45 -17.63 0.61
CA PRO A 394 17.79 -17.19 -0.61
C PRO A 394 16.53 -16.38 -0.32
N LEU A 395 16.34 -15.29 -1.08
CA LEU A 395 15.18 -14.39 -0.92
C LEU A 395 13.81 -15.12 -0.92
N PRO A 396 13.54 -16.09 -1.79
CA PRO A 396 12.27 -16.83 -1.75
C PRO A 396 12.05 -17.60 -0.44
N VAL A 397 13.12 -18.16 0.14
CA VAL A 397 13.06 -18.86 1.43
C VAL A 397 12.70 -17.88 2.55
N VAL A 398 13.37 -16.74 2.63
CA VAL A 398 13.02 -15.67 3.60
C VAL A 398 11.57 -15.23 3.42
N GLN A 399 11.11 -15.06 2.16
CA GLN A 399 9.72 -14.68 1.86
C GLN A 399 8.70 -15.71 2.37
N SER A 400 8.95 -17.00 2.17
CA SER A 400 8.04 -18.08 2.60
C SER A 400 7.91 -18.10 4.12
N ILE A 401 9.04 -17.98 4.84
CA ILE A 401 9.08 -17.97 6.31
C ILE A 401 8.32 -16.78 6.88
N VAL A 402 8.61 -15.58 6.38
CA VAL A 402 7.98 -14.37 6.92
C VAL A 402 6.58 -14.09 6.37
N GLY A 403 6.14 -14.81 5.33
CA GLY A 403 4.82 -14.60 4.69
C GLY A 403 4.70 -13.25 4.00
N HIS A 404 5.71 -12.84 3.21
CA HIS A 404 5.64 -11.66 2.36
C HIS A 404 4.98 -12.00 1.03
N LEU A 405 3.94 -11.24 0.64
CA LEU A 405 3.21 -11.47 -0.62
C LEU A 405 4.00 -11.04 -1.86
N THR A 406 4.97 -10.15 -1.71
CA THR A 406 5.78 -9.64 -2.83
C THR A 406 7.26 -9.63 -2.49
N SER A 407 8.12 -9.89 -3.50
CA SER A 407 9.57 -9.83 -3.35
C SER A 407 10.08 -8.42 -3.00
N SER A 408 9.38 -7.39 -3.43
CA SER A 408 9.71 -6.00 -3.09
C SER A 408 9.67 -5.75 -1.59
N MET A 409 8.76 -6.39 -0.86
CA MET A 409 8.68 -6.28 0.61
C MET A 409 9.90 -6.87 1.29
N THR A 410 10.39 -8.02 0.84
CA THR A 410 11.59 -8.65 1.42
C THR A 410 12.86 -7.91 0.99
N ARG A 411 12.95 -7.49 -0.28
CA ARG A 411 14.09 -6.70 -0.77
C ARG A 411 14.24 -5.38 -0.01
N HIS A 412 13.15 -4.75 0.36
CA HIS A 412 13.21 -3.53 1.18
C HIS A 412 13.96 -3.75 2.50
N TYR A 413 13.75 -4.89 3.15
CA TYR A 413 14.46 -5.25 4.38
C TYR A 413 15.91 -5.70 4.17
N GLN A 414 16.24 -6.20 2.98
CA GLN A 414 17.60 -6.62 2.60
C GLN A 414 18.39 -5.50 1.92
N ALA A 415 17.74 -4.41 1.49
CA ALA A 415 18.38 -3.28 0.80
C ALA A 415 19.39 -2.52 1.66
N HIS A 416 19.39 -2.72 2.97
CA HIS A 416 20.40 -2.21 3.89
C HIS A 416 21.71 -3.04 3.89
N ALA A 417 21.92 -3.86 2.84
CA ALA A 417 23.16 -4.57 2.66
C ALA A 417 24.33 -3.57 2.70
N ASP A 418 24.99 -3.51 3.83
CA ASP A 418 26.16 -2.68 4.04
C ASP A 418 27.36 -3.21 3.22
N ARG A 419 28.49 -2.54 3.31
CA ARG A 419 29.73 -2.97 2.64
C ARG A 419 30.10 -4.41 2.99
N LYS A 420 29.89 -4.82 4.25
CA LYS A 420 30.21 -6.16 4.76
C LYS A 420 29.38 -7.24 4.07
N ALA A 421 28.06 -7.03 3.94
CA ALA A 421 27.16 -7.94 3.23
C ALA A 421 27.51 -8.08 1.74
N ARG A 422 27.87 -6.97 1.09
CA ARG A 422 28.29 -7.00 -0.33
C ARG A 422 29.60 -7.75 -0.51
N MET A 423 30.57 -7.56 0.40
CA MET A 423 31.83 -8.29 0.36
C MET A 423 31.64 -9.79 0.60
N GLN A 424 30.79 -10.18 1.55
CA GLN A 424 30.46 -11.59 1.80
C GLN A 424 29.74 -12.23 0.60
N GLY A 425 28.77 -11.53 -0.02
CA GLY A 425 28.11 -11.98 -1.24
C GLY A 425 29.09 -12.16 -2.41
N LEU A 426 30.03 -11.25 -2.58
CA LEU A 426 31.09 -11.37 -3.60
C LEU A 426 32.07 -12.50 -3.28
N ALA A 427 32.34 -12.76 -2.01
CA ALA A 427 33.19 -13.89 -1.61
C ALA A 427 32.61 -15.24 -2.02
N LEU A 428 31.28 -15.39 -1.97
CA LEU A 428 30.58 -16.58 -2.46
C LEU A 428 30.70 -16.79 -3.99
N MET A 429 31.00 -15.72 -4.73
CA MET A 429 31.22 -15.75 -6.17
C MET A 429 32.67 -16.12 -6.56
N ARG A 430 33.60 -16.19 -5.59
CA ARG A 430 34.97 -16.64 -5.83
C ARG A 430 34.99 -18.09 -6.31
N GLY A 431 35.69 -18.35 -7.37
CA GLY A 431 35.81 -19.70 -7.96
C GLY A 431 34.95 -19.94 -9.21
N LEU A 432 33.94 -19.10 -9.51
CA LEU A 432 33.18 -19.23 -10.75
C LEU A 432 33.97 -18.85 -12.01
N THR A 433 35.01 -18.04 -11.86
CA THR A 433 35.82 -17.52 -12.99
C THR A 433 37.23 -18.13 -13.07
N MET A 434 37.65 -18.92 -12.07
CA MET A 434 39.00 -19.50 -12.05
C MET A 434 38.93 -21.01 -12.15
N LYS A 435 39.32 -21.58 -13.27
CA LYS A 435 39.62 -23.01 -13.40
C LYS A 435 40.82 -23.37 -12.51
N ASN A 436 40.59 -24.20 -11.51
CA ASN A 436 41.54 -25.08 -10.82
C ASN A 436 42.77 -24.54 -10.07
N GLN A 437 42.91 -23.21 -9.82
CA GLN A 437 43.90 -22.75 -8.84
C GLN A 437 43.32 -22.38 -7.46
N ALA A 438 42.03 -22.27 -7.35
CA ALA A 438 41.34 -21.83 -6.13
C ALA A 438 41.10 -22.96 -5.11
N ALA A 439 41.17 -24.22 -5.49
CA ALA A 439 40.96 -25.32 -4.56
C ALA A 439 42.04 -25.34 -3.45
N ASN A 440 43.30 -25.13 -3.81
CA ASN A 440 44.40 -25.10 -2.83
C ASN A 440 44.37 -23.89 -1.88
N HIS A 441 43.90 -22.74 -2.34
CA HIS A 441 43.87 -21.53 -1.49
C HIS A 441 42.62 -21.48 -0.59
N SER A 442 41.52 -22.07 -1.06
CA SER A 442 40.28 -22.26 -0.28
C SER A 442 40.49 -23.27 0.84
N ASP A 443 41.20 -24.37 0.55
CA ASP A 443 41.54 -25.37 1.54
C ASP A 443 42.55 -24.86 2.59
N GLU A 444 43.48 -23.97 2.18
CA GLU A 444 44.44 -23.36 3.09
C GLU A 444 43.77 -22.33 4.01
N LEU A 445 42.86 -21.52 3.49
CA LEU A 445 42.05 -20.58 4.28
C LEU A 445 41.07 -21.32 5.22
N LEU A 446 40.48 -22.41 4.76
CA LEU A 446 39.62 -23.28 5.59
C LEU A 446 40.44 -23.94 6.70
N ARG A 447 41.66 -24.41 6.41
CA ARG A 447 42.59 -24.93 7.39
C ARG A 447 43.02 -23.88 8.40
N GLN A 448 43.34 -22.68 7.97
CA GLN A 448 43.67 -21.56 8.86
C GLN A 448 42.52 -21.19 9.76
N ASN A 449 41.32 -21.03 9.22
CA ASN A 449 40.09 -20.75 10.01
C ASN A 449 39.76 -21.89 10.98
N LEU A 450 39.99 -23.14 10.56
CA LEU A 450 39.75 -24.29 11.43
C LEU A 450 40.81 -24.37 12.55
N MET A 451 42.05 -24.03 12.25
CA MET A 451 43.14 -23.95 13.25
C MET A 451 42.90 -22.82 14.27
N GLU A 452 42.47 -21.65 13.79
CA GLU A 452 42.10 -20.53 14.65
C GLU A 452 40.89 -20.87 15.54
N TYR A 453 39.87 -21.56 14.97
CA TYR A 453 38.71 -22.06 15.73
C TYR A 453 39.12 -23.08 16.78
N ILE A 454 40.00 -24.03 16.44
CA ILE A 454 40.47 -25.05 17.38
C ILE A 454 41.30 -24.43 18.52
N GLN A 455 42.06 -23.34 18.25
CA GLN A 455 42.81 -22.63 19.26
C GLN A 455 41.93 -21.83 20.24
N THR A 456 40.74 -21.40 19.79
CA THR A 456 39.83 -20.59 20.61
C THR A 456 38.64 -21.39 21.17
N ALA A 457 38.42 -22.60 20.67
CA ALA A 457 37.30 -23.45 21.06
C ALA A 457 37.53 -24.08 22.45
N SER A 458 36.47 -24.23 23.22
CA SER A 458 36.50 -24.97 24.47
C SER A 458 36.76 -26.45 24.24
N ASN A 459 37.33 -27.13 25.25
CA ASN A 459 37.57 -28.58 25.20
C ASN A 459 36.32 -29.40 24.83
N LEU A 460 35.13 -28.94 25.18
CA LEU A 460 33.86 -29.56 24.88
C LEU A 460 33.50 -29.47 23.37
N GLU A 461 33.81 -28.36 22.76
CA GLU A 461 33.58 -28.11 21.31
C GLU A 461 34.55 -28.92 20.47
N ILE A 462 35.81 -29.03 20.90
CA ILE A 462 36.81 -29.86 20.26
C ILE A 462 36.40 -31.36 20.32
N LEU A 463 35.87 -31.79 21.45
CA LEU A 463 35.36 -33.15 21.63
C LEU A 463 34.17 -33.47 20.74
N ARG A 464 33.26 -32.49 20.56
CA ARG A 464 32.10 -32.62 19.65
C ARG A 464 32.57 -32.72 18.19
N LEU A 465 33.53 -31.93 17.77
CA LEU A 465 34.11 -32.01 16.42
C LEU A 465 34.79 -33.36 16.18
N SER A 466 35.58 -33.87 17.14
CA SER A 466 36.24 -35.15 17.00
C SER A 466 35.24 -36.33 16.88
N VAL A 467 34.12 -36.28 17.61
CA VAL A 467 33.04 -37.28 17.50
C VAL A 467 32.30 -37.18 16.14
N LEU A 468 32.11 -36.01 15.60
CA LEU A 468 31.52 -35.79 14.27
C LEU A 468 32.41 -36.30 13.16
N ILE A 469 33.72 -36.10 13.24
CA ILE A 469 34.72 -36.59 12.28
C ILE A 469 34.78 -38.10 12.33
N ALA A 470 34.84 -38.71 13.53
CA ALA A 470 34.83 -40.17 13.70
C ALA A 470 33.57 -40.83 13.12
N LYS A 471 32.39 -40.25 13.32
CA LYS A 471 31.15 -40.73 12.71
C LYS A 471 31.12 -40.63 11.18
N GLN A 472 31.80 -39.68 10.58
CA GLN A 472 31.91 -39.56 9.13
C GLN A 472 32.92 -40.58 8.55
N GLU A 473 33.97 -40.93 9.27
CA GLU A 473 34.92 -41.98 8.87
C GLU A 473 34.27 -43.37 8.93
N ASP A 474 33.50 -43.66 9.97
CA ASP A 474 32.73 -44.93 10.09
C ASP A 474 31.68 -45.05 8.97
N SER A 475 31.07 -43.97 8.53
CA SER A 475 30.11 -43.97 7.42
C SER A 475 30.77 -44.16 6.04
N LYS A 476 32.03 -43.78 5.86
CA LYS A 476 32.78 -44.02 4.62
C LYS A 476 33.29 -45.46 4.49
N ILE A 477 33.56 -46.12 5.60
CA ILE A 477 33.98 -47.53 5.62
C ILE A 477 32.80 -48.46 5.30
N ALA A 478 31.56 -48.02 5.53
CA ALA A 478 30.34 -48.80 5.24
C ALA A 478 29.86 -48.75 3.77
N VAL A 479 30.52 -48.04 2.88
CA VAL A 479 30.09 -47.79 1.48
C VAL A 479 31.14 -48.24 0.47
N GLU A 480 31.93 -49.30 0.75
CA GLU A 480 32.60 -50.04 -0.32
C GLU A 480 31.70 -51.19 -0.80
N PRO A 481 31.11 -51.12 -2.01
CA PRO A 481 30.42 -52.26 -2.57
C PRO A 481 31.48 -53.24 -3.10
N LYS A 482 31.37 -54.47 -2.68
CA LYS A 482 31.98 -55.67 -3.32
C LYS A 482 31.69 -55.62 -4.83
N LEU A 483 32.70 -55.22 -5.61
CA LEU A 483 32.82 -55.54 -7.01
C LEU A 483 33.95 -56.58 -7.09
N LEU A 484 33.60 -57.85 -7.00
CA LEU A 484 34.38 -58.97 -7.53
C LEU A 484 33.46 -60.22 -7.52
N ASN A 485 32.94 -60.54 -8.63
CA ASN A 485 32.72 -61.77 -9.42
C ASN A 485 31.50 -61.65 -10.29
#